data_f4adbe6833899bc2c140eafbaef9853c
#
_entry.id   f4adbe6833899bc2c140eafbaef9853c
#
_cell.length_a   1.000
_cell.length_b   1.000
_cell.length_c   1.000
_cell.angle_alpha   90.00
_cell.angle_beta   90.00
_cell.angle_gamma   90.00
#
_symmetry.space_group_name_H-M   'P 1'
#
loop_
_entity.id
_entity.type
_entity.pdbx_description
1 polymer ?
#
loop_
_entity_poly.entity_id
_entity_poly.type
_entity_poly.pdbx_seq_one_letter_code
_entity_poly.pdbx_strand_id
1 'polypeptide(L)'
;VSSDTAMEMSEAGESNGEIAGIVSDRKIIVRIDYRLETKEFETLIETLQLEVKNAGGYVEQSSVDTSDTSRIKSAEYVVRIPVGKLDGFTGFVESSANVLHKSQSGEDVTVEYFDTETRLNALKIQQERVTALLEQATKMSDILEIESELTRIRTEIEELTTMLRRLDNLTEYATVTLSVSEVDVYEPVAGDTFGAKLQEAMTSSLHFFWEAIQVICIVFVWLLPILVVAAVVVVVILLIRRSRRKQKARNMQVPKNDAGADDADV
;
A
#
# COMPACT_ATOMS: atom_id res chain seq x y z
N VAL A 1 39.22 70.96 -2.36
CA VAL A 1 40.21 69.94 -2.80
C VAL A 1 39.63 68.55 -2.40
N SER A 2 38.92 68.03 -3.33
CA SER A 2 38.30 66.70 -3.22
C SER A 2 39.17 65.71 -3.93
N SER A 3 39.48 64.56 -3.31
CA SER A 3 40.13 63.49 -3.96
C SER A 3 39.15 62.30 -3.96
N ASP A 4 38.69 62.04 -5.12
CA ASP A 4 37.96 60.85 -5.52
C ASP A 4 38.88 59.61 -5.41
N THR A 5 38.44 58.58 -4.74
CA THR A 5 39.08 57.28 -4.79
C THR A 5 38.01 56.23 -5.15
N ALA A 6 37.92 56.00 -6.46
CA ALA A 6 37.19 54.83 -6.97
C ALA A 6 37.92 53.56 -6.55
N MET A 7 37.27 52.67 -5.80
CA MET A 7 37.68 51.31 -5.57
C MET A 7 37.09 50.44 -6.69
N GLU A 8 37.96 49.88 -7.51
CA GLU A 8 37.72 48.81 -8.42
C GLU A 8 37.22 47.58 -7.65
N MET A 9 36.01 47.14 -7.95
CA MET A 9 35.54 45.78 -7.65
C MET A 9 35.94 44.87 -8.82
N SER A 10 37.05 44.20 -8.63
CA SER A 10 37.53 43.15 -9.54
C SER A 10 37.08 41.77 -9.00
N GLU A 11 36.41 41.06 -9.88
CA GLU A 11 36.34 39.59 -9.98
C GLU A 11 36.02 38.75 -8.75
N ALA A 12 34.72 38.45 -8.63
CA ALA A 12 34.24 37.21 -8.01
C ALA A 12 33.52 36.37 -9.10
N GLY A 13 34.27 35.77 -10.00
CA GLY A 13 33.77 35.10 -11.20
C GLY A 13 34.26 33.66 -11.44
N GLU A 14 34.96 33.02 -10.50
CA GLU A 14 35.55 31.68 -10.78
C GLU A 14 35.24 30.57 -9.77
N SER A 15 34.35 30.76 -8.81
CA SER A 15 34.05 29.71 -7.81
C SER A 15 32.82 28.83 -8.15
N ASN A 16 32.06 29.13 -9.19
CA ASN A 16 30.84 28.40 -9.52
C ASN A 16 31.06 27.12 -10.38
N GLY A 17 32.20 27.02 -11.07
CA GLY A 17 32.52 25.86 -11.89
C GLY A 17 32.98 24.62 -11.08
N GLU A 18 33.71 24.89 -9.98
CA GLU A 18 34.30 23.82 -9.16
C GLU A 18 33.26 23.17 -8.24
N ILE A 19 32.27 23.93 -7.76
CA ILE A 19 31.16 23.39 -6.96
C ILE A 19 30.18 22.58 -7.84
N ALA A 20 29.98 22.97 -9.11
CA ALA A 20 29.15 22.22 -10.05
C ALA A 20 29.79 20.87 -10.43
N GLY A 21 31.13 20.79 -10.53
CA GLY A 21 31.85 19.54 -10.77
C GLY A 21 31.75 18.54 -9.61
N ILE A 22 31.77 19.02 -8.37
CA ILE A 22 31.64 18.18 -7.18
C ILE A 22 30.23 17.58 -7.03
N VAL A 23 29.19 18.26 -7.51
CA VAL A 23 27.80 17.79 -7.46
C VAL A 23 27.54 16.71 -8.53
N SER A 24 28.33 16.72 -9.64
CA SER A 24 28.17 15.80 -10.77
C SER A 24 28.69 14.37 -10.51
N ASP A 25 29.49 14.15 -9.48
CA ASP A 25 30.20 12.87 -9.25
C ASP A 25 29.65 12.07 -8.03
N ARG A 26 28.47 12.46 -7.53
CA ARG A 26 27.84 11.74 -6.42
C ARG A 26 27.25 10.41 -6.87
N LYS A 27 27.56 9.38 -6.12
CA LYS A 27 26.99 8.03 -6.27
C LYS A 27 25.79 7.89 -5.34
N ILE A 28 24.57 8.06 -5.86
CA ILE A 28 23.33 8.02 -5.08
C ILE A 28 22.49 6.84 -5.54
N ILE A 29 22.14 5.97 -4.61
CA ILE A 29 21.18 4.88 -4.85
C ILE A 29 19.78 5.45 -4.65
N VAL A 30 18.96 5.44 -5.68
CA VAL A 30 17.58 5.93 -5.64
C VAL A 30 16.61 4.75 -5.58
N ARG A 31 15.68 4.80 -4.60
CA ARG A 31 14.58 3.83 -4.47
C ARG A 31 13.26 4.59 -4.41
N ILE A 32 12.26 4.11 -5.13
CA ILE A 32 10.91 4.66 -5.12
C ILE A 32 9.92 3.52 -4.95
N ASP A 33 9.00 3.69 -4.00
CA ASP A 33 7.93 2.73 -3.75
C ASP A 33 6.58 3.40 -4.06
N TYR A 34 5.81 2.78 -4.93
CA TYR A 34 4.47 3.20 -5.29
C TYR A 34 3.44 2.17 -4.86
N ARG A 35 2.32 2.67 -4.34
CA ARG A 35 1.07 1.90 -4.22
C ARG A 35 0.04 2.55 -5.11
N LEU A 36 -0.47 1.76 -6.06
CA LEU A 36 -1.31 2.21 -7.17
C LEU A 36 -2.64 1.46 -7.19
N GLU A 37 -3.68 2.16 -7.59
CA GLU A 37 -4.97 1.57 -7.92
C GLU A 37 -5.32 1.84 -9.40
N THR A 38 -5.96 0.87 -10.02
CA THR A 38 -6.43 1.01 -11.40
C THR A 38 -7.74 0.27 -11.62
N LYS A 39 -8.57 0.77 -12.55
CA LYS A 39 -9.76 0.07 -13.04
C LYS A 39 -9.45 -0.77 -14.28
N GLU A 40 -8.36 -0.49 -14.95
CA GLU A 40 -7.92 -1.13 -16.19
C GLU A 40 -6.60 -1.85 -15.96
N PHE A 41 -6.66 -2.92 -15.17
CA PHE A 41 -5.45 -3.60 -14.68
C PHE A 41 -4.55 -4.10 -15.82
N GLU A 42 -5.11 -4.85 -16.79
CA GLU A 42 -4.32 -5.41 -17.90
C GLU A 42 -3.68 -4.32 -18.75
N THR A 43 -4.45 -3.29 -19.11
CA THR A 43 -3.98 -2.16 -19.93
C THR A 43 -2.82 -1.44 -19.24
N LEU A 44 -2.94 -1.21 -17.90
CA LEU A 44 -1.89 -0.58 -17.13
C LEU A 44 -0.61 -1.43 -17.13
N ILE A 45 -0.73 -2.74 -16.89
CA ILE A 45 0.44 -3.64 -16.85
C ILE A 45 1.16 -3.71 -18.20
N GLU A 46 0.41 -3.81 -19.32
CA GLU A 46 0.99 -3.83 -20.65
C GLU A 46 1.71 -2.51 -20.98
N THR A 47 1.07 -1.38 -20.72
CA THR A 47 1.67 -0.05 -20.97
C THR A 47 2.87 0.22 -20.07
N LEU A 48 2.84 -0.23 -18.81
CA LEU A 48 3.95 -0.13 -17.87
C LEU A 48 5.17 -0.92 -18.36
N GLN A 49 4.97 -2.17 -18.81
CA GLN A 49 6.07 -2.98 -19.35
C GLN A 49 6.67 -2.36 -20.61
N LEU A 50 5.85 -1.76 -21.47
CA LEU A 50 6.32 -1.05 -22.65
C LEU A 50 7.14 0.18 -22.26
N GLU A 51 6.67 0.97 -21.29
CA GLU A 51 7.35 2.18 -20.86
C GLU A 51 8.68 1.91 -20.16
N VAL A 52 8.76 0.82 -19.37
CA VAL A 52 10.05 0.34 -18.82
C VAL A 52 11.06 0.09 -19.93
N LYS A 53 10.64 -0.56 -21.02
CA LYS A 53 11.53 -0.81 -22.18
C LYS A 53 11.90 0.48 -22.92
N ASN A 54 10.94 1.38 -23.11
CA ASN A 54 11.16 2.69 -23.75
C ASN A 54 12.15 3.55 -22.98
N ALA A 55 12.10 3.48 -21.65
CA ALA A 55 13.05 4.14 -20.77
C ALA A 55 14.45 3.52 -20.81
N GLY A 56 14.62 2.34 -21.43
CA GLY A 56 15.86 1.57 -21.41
C GLY A 56 16.07 0.81 -20.10
N GLY A 57 15.01 0.60 -19.34
CA GLY A 57 15.00 -0.18 -18.13
C GLY A 57 14.69 -1.65 -18.34
N TYR A 58 14.57 -2.38 -17.24
CA TYR A 58 14.17 -3.79 -17.24
C TYR A 58 13.35 -4.14 -15.98
N VAL A 59 12.56 -5.20 -16.10
CA VAL A 59 11.81 -5.77 -14.96
C VAL A 59 12.75 -6.76 -14.27
N GLU A 60 13.04 -6.51 -12.99
CA GLU A 60 13.84 -7.40 -12.15
C GLU A 60 12.97 -8.51 -11.55
N GLN A 61 11.78 -8.16 -11.07
CA GLN A 61 10.82 -9.11 -10.51
C GLN A 61 9.41 -8.70 -10.88
N SER A 62 8.54 -9.69 -11.13
CA SER A 62 7.11 -9.49 -11.29
C SER A 62 6.34 -10.63 -10.64
N SER A 63 5.29 -10.30 -9.91
CA SER A 63 4.31 -11.25 -9.39
C SER A 63 2.92 -10.71 -9.70
N VAL A 64 2.01 -11.60 -10.11
CA VAL A 64 0.61 -11.25 -10.37
C VAL A 64 -0.24 -12.28 -9.66
N ASP A 65 -1.09 -11.79 -8.78
CA ASP A 65 -1.99 -12.60 -7.99
C ASP A 65 -3.45 -12.24 -8.29
N THR A 66 -4.32 -13.25 -8.30
CA THR A 66 -5.77 -13.05 -8.42
C THR A 66 -6.44 -13.65 -7.20
N SER A 67 -7.21 -12.86 -6.47
CA SER A 67 -7.97 -13.34 -5.32
C SER A 67 -9.12 -14.25 -5.78
N ASP A 68 -9.15 -15.49 -5.31
CA ASP A 68 -10.21 -16.48 -5.63
C ASP A 68 -11.60 -16.02 -5.17
N THR A 69 -11.68 -15.25 -4.09
CA THR A 69 -12.94 -14.84 -3.47
C THR A 69 -13.54 -13.59 -4.12
N SER A 70 -12.72 -12.60 -4.45
CA SER A 70 -13.17 -11.29 -4.96
C SER A 70 -12.92 -11.10 -6.47
N ARG A 71 -12.13 -11.98 -7.10
CA ARG A 71 -11.60 -11.85 -8.46
C ARG A 71 -10.82 -10.55 -8.72
N ILE A 72 -10.41 -9.86 -7.65
CA ILE A 72 -9.57 -8.67 -7.72
C ILE A 72 -8.15 -9.11 -8.01
N LYS A 73 -7.54 -8.48 -9.00
CA LYS A 73 -6.15 -8.70 -9.38
C LYS A 73 -5.23 -7.76 -8.63
N SER A 74 -4.08 -8.27 -8.26
CA SER A 74 -2.99 -7.46 -7.73
C SER A 74 -1.68 -7.87 -8.38
N ALA A 75 -0.78 -6.93 -8.51
CA ALA A 75 0.55 -7.20 -9.05
C ALA A 75 1.61 -6.41 -8.28
N GLU A 76 2.76 -7.05 -8.13
CA GLU A 76 3.97 -6.42 -7.63
C GLU A 76 5.05 -6.47 -8.72
N TYR A 77 5.58 -5.30 -9.06
CA TYR A 77 6.66 -5.15 -10.01
C TYR A 77 7.84 -4.44 -9.36
N VAL A 78 9.03 -5.01 -9.51
CA VAL A 78 10.30 -4.34 -9.22
C VAL A 78 10.96 -4.07 -10.55
N VAL A 79 11.11 -2.80 -10.89
CA VAL A 79 11.70 -2.37 -12.16
C VAL A 79 12.95 -1.54 -11.93
N ARG A 80 13.90 -1.68 -12.82
CA ARG A 80 15.16 -0.93 -12.86
C ARG A 80 15.10 0.07 -14.00
N ILE A 81 15.14 1.36 -13.65
CA ILE A 81 15.04 2.47 -14.61
C ILE A 81 16.32 3.30 -14.55
N PRO A 82 16.98 3.60 -15.68
CA PRO A 82 18.13 4.50 -15.71
C PRO A 82 17.79 5.83 -15.01
N VAL A 83 18.66 6.27 -14.10
CA VAL A 83 18.42 7.49 -13.30
C VAL A 83 18.09 8.71 -14.17
N GLY A 84 18.77 8.86 -15.32
CA GLY A 84 18.49 9.96 -16.26
C GLY A 84 17.12 9.89 -16.96
N LYS A 85 16.36 8.81 -16.81
CA LYS A 85 14.99 8.64 -17.36
C LYS A 85 13.91 8.49 -16.28
N LEU A 86 14.32 8.56 -15.03
CA LEU A 86 13.46 8.31 -13.88
C LEU A 86 12.28 9.29 -13.80
N ASP A 87 12.51 10.60 -14.00
CA ASP A 87 11.46 11.63 -13.92
C ASP A 87 10.38 11.42 -15.00
N GLY A 88 10.77 11.01 -16.21
CA GLY A 88 9.81 10.68 -17.26
C GLY A 88 8.97 9.46 -16.91
N PHE A 89 9.60 8.42 -16.37
CA PHE A 89 8.91 7.20 -15.96
C PHE A 89 7.96 7.44 -14.77
N THR A 90 8.39 8.18 -13.76
CA THR A 90 7.52 8.51 -12.62
C THR A 90 6.32 9.36 -13.04
N GLY A 91 6.53 10.33 -13.94
CA GLY A 91 5.43 11.12 -14.53
C GLY A 91 4.42 10.27 -15.29
N PHE A 92 4.90 9.26 -16.04
CA PHE A 92 4.02 8.28 -16.70
C PHE A 92 3.20 7.48 -15.67
N VAL A 93 3.83 6.92 -14.64
CA VAL A 93 3.16 6.15 -13.58
C VAL A 93 2.07 6.99 -12.90
N GLU A 94 2.37 8.22 -12.54
CA GLU A 94 1.45 9.14 -11.86
C GLU A 94 0.27 9.59 -12.73
N SER A 95 0.43 9.58 -14.06
CA SER A 95 -0.64 9.91 -15.01
C SER A 95 -1.50 8.71 -15.40
N SER A 96 -0.99 7.49 -15.26
CA SER A 96 -1.63 6.26 -15.75
C SER A 96 -2.44 5.52 -14.69
N ALA A 97 -2.23 5.82 -13.40
CA ALA A 97 -2.91 5.16 -12.29
C ALA A 97 -3.21 6.12 -11.14
N ASN A 98 -4.15 5.74 -10.28
CA ASN A 98 -4.41 6.48 -9.05
C ASN A 98 -3.32 6.14 -8.02
N VAL A 99 -2.55 7.13 -7.60
CA VAL A 99 -1.44 6.97 -6.64
C VAL A 99 -1.97 7.10 -5.22
N LEU A 100 -2.00 6.01 -4.48
CA LEU A 100 -2.36 6.01 -3.05
C LEU A 100 -1.19 6.43 -2.17
N HIS A 101 0.02 5.98 -2.54
CA HIS A 101 1.23 6.24 -1.77
C HIS A 101 2.42 6.32 -2.70
N LYS A 102 3.31 7.27 -2.43
CA LYS A 102 4.63 7.40 -3.05
C LYS A 102 5.65 7.66 -1.96
N SER A 103 6.68 6.85 -1.90
CA SER A 103 7.85 7.08 -1.06
C SER A 103 9.09 7.11 -1.93
N GLN A 104 9.97 8.08 -1.73
CA GLN A 104 11.24 8.18 -2.44
C GLN A 104 12.37 8.34 -1.45
N SER A 105 13.42 7.55 -1.60
CA SER A 105 14.62 7.61 -0.77
C SER A 105 15.87 7.68 -1.65
N GLY A 106 16.88 8.40 -1.19
CA GLY A 106 18.20 8.46 -1.80
C GLY A 106 19.26 8.16 -0.75
N GLU A 107 20.15 7.22 -1.05
CA GLU A 107 21.28 6.83 -0.21
C GLU A 107 22.59 7.25 -0.89
N ASP A 108 23.35 8.13 -0.25
CA ASP A 108 24.63 8.60 -0.78
C ASP A 108 25.74 7.58 -0.41
N VAL A 109 26.21 6.87 -1.40
CA VAL A 109 27.28 5.84 -1.28
C VAL A 109 28.60 6.31 -1.88
N THR A 110 28.76 7.61 -2.10
CA THR A 110 29.94 8.20 -2.75
C THR A 110 31.25 7.81 -2.04
N VAL A 111 31.27 7.92 -0.69
CA VAL A 111 32.44 7.58 0.10
C VAL A 111 32.74 6.08 0.02
N GLU A 112 31.70 5.23 0.19
CA GLU A 112 31.85 3.77 0.11
C GLU A 112 32.38 3.32 -1.27
N TYR A 113 31.90 3.95 -2.34
CA TYR A 113 32.33 3.68 -3.69
C TYR A 113 33.84 3.97 -3.88
N PHE A 114 34.28 5.17 -3.57
CA PHE A 114 35.65 5.58 -3.75
C PHE A 114 36.63 4.88 -2.80
N ASP A 115 36.22 4.58 -1.58
CA ASP A 115 37.02 3.77 -0.65
C ASP A 115 37.22 2.35 -1.20
N THR A 116 36.16 1.73 -1.71
CA THR A 116 36.22 0.40 -2.30
C THR A 116 37.11 0.39 -3.56
N GLU A 117 36.99 1.39 -4.42
CA GLU A 117 37.82 1.55 -5.60
C GLU A 117 39.31 1.74 -5.24
N THR A 118 39.60 2.56 -4.23
CA THR A 118 40.96 2.80 -3.76
C THR A 118 41.59 1.52 -3.20
N ARG A 119 40.85 0.76 -2.40
CA ARG A 119 41.32 -0.54 -1.89
C ARG A 119 41.55 -1.55 -3.01
N LEU A 120 40.65 -1.63 -4.00
CA LEU A 120 40.80 -2.50 -5.16
C LEU A 120 42.10 -2.17 -5.96
N ASN A 121 42.36 -0.88 -6.16
CA ASN A 121 43.56 -0.45 -6.85
C ASN A 121 44.84 -0.78 -6.05
N ALA A 122 44.83 -0.62 -4.74
CA ALA A 122 45.94 -1.00 -3.88
C ALA A 122 46.24 -2.51 -3.93
N LEU A 123 45.18 -3.34 -3.90
CA LEU A 123 45.34 -4.81 -4.04
C LEU A 123 45.85 -5.23 -5.39
N LYS A 124 45.44 -4.59 -6.49
CA LYS A 124 46.00 -4.85 -7.84
C LYS A 124 47.50 -4.57 -7.91
N ILE A 125 47.91 -3.42 -7.31
CA ILE A 125 49.34 -3.09 -7.22
C ILE A 125 50.11 -4.11 -6.33
N GLN A 126 49.48 -4.55 -5.22
CA GLN A 126 50.08 -5.60 -4.38
C GLN A 126 50.22 -6.93 -5.14
N GLN A 127 49.17 -7.33 -5.91
CA GLN A 127 49.22 -8.54 -6.75
C GLN A 127 50.34 -8.51 -7.73
N GLU A 128 50.57 -7.39 -8.44
CA GLU A 128 51.70 -7.23 -9.38
C GLU A 128 53.03 -7.41 -8.68
N ARG A 129 53.24 -6.81 -7.49
CA ARG A 129 54.48 -6.93 -6.71
C ARG A 129 54.72 -8.36 -6.25
N VAL A 130 53.69 -9.04 -5.73
CA VAL A 130 53.79 -10.41 -5.24
C VAL A 130 54.03 -11.38 -6.42
N THR A 131 53.41 -11.11 -7.58
CA THR A 131 53.71 -11.87 -8.81
C THR A 131 55.14 -11.72 -9.25
N ALA A 132 55.73 -10.52 -9.22
CA ALA A 132 57.14 -10.31 -9.52
C ALA A 132 58.09 -11.00 -8.52
N LEU A 133 57.71 -11.17 -7.26
CA LEU A 133 58.44 -11.95 -6.27
C LEU A 133 58.38 -13.45 -6.57
N LEU A 134 57.24 -13.95 -7.07
CA LEU A 134 57.09 -15.35 -7.46
C LEU A 134 58.05 -15.72 -8.59
N GLU A 135 58.25 -14.82 -9.56
CA GLU A 135 59.19 -15.02 -10.67
C GLU A 135 60.65 -15.13 -10.22
N GLN A 136 61.00 -14.55 -9.07
CA GLN A 136 62.35 -14.56 -8.50
C GLN A 136 62.57 -15.66 -7.46
N ALA A 137 61.51 -16.32 -7.02
CA ALA A 137 61.56 -17.35 -6.01
C ALA A 137 62.19 -18.64 -6.53
N THR A 138 63.17 -19.20 -5.78
CA THR A 138 63.85 -20.43 -6.15
C THR A 138 63.58 -21.59 -5.19
N LYS A 139 63.17 -21.29 -3.97
CA LYS A 139 62.83 -22.28 -2.98
C LYS A 139 61.38 -22.67 -3.03
N MET A 140 61.09 -23.96 -2.97
CA MET A 140 59.69 -24.47 -3.02
C MET A 140 58.87 -23.95 -1.88
N SER A 141 59.41 -23.75 -0.64
CA SER A 141 58.71 -23.16 0.48
C SER A 141 58.20 -21.76 0.20
N ASP A 142 59.06 -20.93 -0.38
CA ASP A 142 58.77 -19.53 -0.70
C ASP A 142 57.71 -19.41 -1.80
N ILE A 143 57.85 -20.30 -2.82
CA ILE A 143 56.83 -20.40 -3.91
C ILE A 143 55.44 -20.72 -3.34
N LEU A 144 55.33 -21.72 -2.44
CA LEU A 144 54.02 -22.09 -1.85
C LEU A 144 53.45 -20.98 -0.98
N GLU A 145 54.30 -20.25 -0.23
CA GLU A 145 53.85 -19.11 0.58
C GLU A 145 53.37 -17.97 -0.31
N ILE A 146 54.09 -17.60 -1.37
CA ILE A 146 53.70 -16.57 -2.30
C ILE A 146 52.45 -16.95 -3.07
N GLU A 147 52.29 -18.21 -3.47
CA GLU A 147 51.09 -18.71 -4.14
C GLU A 147 49.85 -18.62 -3.22
N SER A 148 50.02 -18.92 -1.94
CA SER A 148 48.94 -18.76 -0.93
C SER A 148 48.53 -17.30 -0.80
N GLU A 149 49.50 -16.37 -0.72
CA GLU A 149 49.25 -14.94 -0.64
C GLU A 149 48.57 -14.39 -1.92
N LEU A 150 49.02 -14.83 -3.10
CA LEU A 150 48.38 -14.48 -4.38
C LEU A 150 46.93 -14.96 -4.46
N THR A 151 46.66 -16.15 -3.94
CA THR A 151 45.28 -16.67 -3.86
C THR A 151 44.41 -15.78 -3.00
N ARG A 152 44.89 -15.38 -1.81
CA ARG A 152 44.21 -14.48 -0.91
C ARG A 152 43.92 -13.12 -1.57
N ILE A 153 44.93 -12.51 -2.19
CA ILE A 153 44.81 -11.22 -2.88
C ILE A 153 43.78 -11.29 -4.03
N ARG A 154 43.80 -12.38 -4.82
CA ARG A 154 42.83 -12.58 -5.93
C ARG A 154 41.41 -12.66 -5.43
N THR A 155 41.16 -13.38 -4.32
CA THR A 155 39.82 -13.46 -3.72
C THR A 155 39.34 -12.09 -3.25
N GLU A 156 40.20 -11.30 -2.59
CA GLU A 156 39.82 -9.94 -2.19
C GLU A 156 39.54 -9.00 -3.36
N ILE A 157 40.34 -9.11 -4.47
CA ILE A 157 40.09 -8.36 -5.69
C ILE A 157 38.75 -8.73 -6.33
N GLU A 158 38.36 -10.01 -6.33
CA GLU A 158 37.11 -10.48 -6.88
C GLU A 158 35.92 -9.97 -6.03
N GLU A 159 36.03 -10.00 -4.70
CA GLU A 159 35.04 -9.48 -3.78
C GLU A 159 34.81 -7.98 -3.98
N LEU A 160 35.87 -7.16 -3.97
CA LEU A 160 35.75 -5.71 -4.16
C LEU A 160 35.27 -5.35 -5.56
N THR A 161 35.69 -6.10 -6.58
CA THR A 161 35.22 -5.90 -7.97
C THR A 161 33.70 -6.17 -8.06
N THR A 162 33.23 -7.21 -7.40
CA THR A 162 31.80 -7.56 -7.36
C THR A 162 31.00 -6.49 -6.61
N MET A 163 31.54 -5.97 -5.50
CA MET A 163 30.93 -4.89 -4.73
C MET A 163 30.82 -3.61 -5.58
N LEU A 164 31.89 -3.19 -6.27
CA LEU A 164 31.85 -2.03 -7.16
C LEU A 164 30.82 -2.18 -8.28
N ARG A 165 30.77 -3.34 -8.95
CA ARG A 165 29.76 -3.60 -9.99
C ARG A 165 28.34 -3.50 -9.46
N ARG A 166 28.13 -3.95 -8.22
CA ARG A 166 26.83 -3.81 -7.54
C ARG A 166 26.49 -2.35 -7.27
N LEU A 167 27.44 -1.57 -6.75
CA LEU A 167 27.25 -0.14 -6.49
C LEU A 167 27.01 0.64 -7.79
N ASP A 168 27.77 0.34 -8.86
CA ASP A 168 27.54 0.93 -10.18
C ASP A 168 26.12 0.66 -10.67
N ASN A 169 25.67 -0.59 -10.64
CA ASN A 169 24.32 -0.93 -11.08
C ASN A 169 23.25 -0.21 -10.25
N LEU A 170 23.42 -0.13 -8.92
CA LEU A 170 22.46 0.53 -8.03
C LEU A 170 22.43 2.05 -8.18
N THR A 171 23.52 2.66 -8.63
CA THR A 171 23.62 4.12 -8.85
C THR A 171 23.26 4.54 -10.28
N GLU A 172 23.45 3.66 -11.25
CA GLU A 172 23.04 3.88 -12.64
C GLU A 172 21.54 3.65 -12.85
N TYR A 173 20.96 2.69 -12.13
CA TYR A 173 19.55 2.33 -12.22
C TYR A 173 18.84 2.55 -10.88
N ALA A 174 17.82 3.40 -10.90
CA ALA A 174 16.89 3.52 -9.78
C ALA A 174 16.03 2.25 -9.66
N THR A 175 15.75 1.86 -8.43
CA THR A 175 14.80 0.77 -8.14
C THR A 175 13.43 1.37 -7.94
N VAL A 176 12.45 0.97 -8.74
CA VAL A 176 11.06 1.38 -8.58
C VAL A 176 10.20 0.15 -8.28
N THR A 177 9.64 0.12 -7.07
CA THR A 177 8.68 -0.92 -6.65
C THR A 177 7.26 -0.40 -6.88
N LEU A 178 6.45 -1.17 -7.60
CA LEU A 178 5.09 -0.83 -7.97
C LEU A 178 4.15 -1.90 -7.44
N SER A 179 3.35 -1.58 -6.41
CA SER A 179 2.26 -2.43 -5.94
C SER A 179 0.96 -1.93 -6.57
N VAL A 180 0.40 -2.69 -7.50
CA VAL A 180 -0.80 -2.34 -8.26
C VAL A 180 -1.97 -3.19 -7.80
N SER A 181 -3.10 -2.57 -7.48
CA SER A 181 -4.35 -3.25 -7.12
C SER A 181 -5.46 -2.84 -8.07
N GLU A 182 -6.24 -3.82 -8.54
CA GLU A 182 -7.46 -3.58 -9.31
C GLU A 182 -8.57 -3.13 -8.37
N VAL A 183 -9.34 -2.11 -8.76
CA VAL A 183 -10.47 -1.60 -7.97
C VAL A 183 -11.65 -1.27 -8.88
N ASP A 184 -12.86 -1.54 -8.42
CA ASP A 184 -14.09 -1.15 -9.13
C ASP A 184 -14.34 0.36 -9.01
N VAL A 185 -14.03 0.93 -7.87
CA VAL A 185 -14.18 2.36 -7.56
C VAL A 185 -12.91 2.84 -6.87
N TYR A 186 -12.36 3.97 -7.31
CA TYR A 186 -11.22 4.57 -6.62
C TYR A 186 -11.63 5.02 -5.22
N GLU A 187 -10.91 4.55 -4.22
CA GLU A 187 -11.01 5.14 -2.88
C GLU A 187 -10.43 6.57 -2.95
N PRO A 188 -11.21 7.60 -2.55
CA PRO A 188 -10.65 8.93 -2.47
C PRO A 188 -9.52 8.88 -1.42
N VAL A 189 -8.33 9.31 -1.82
CA VAL A 189 -7.22 9.52 -0.86
C VAL A 189 -7.75 10.48 0.18
N ALA A 190 -8.14 9.94 1.34
CA ALA A 190 -8.65 10.73 2.44
C ALA A 190 -7.51 11.65 2.90
N GLY A 191 -7.47 12.84 2.32
CA GLY A 191 -6.66 13.91 2.88
C GLY A 191 -7.07 14.02 4.35
N ASP A 192 -6.11 14.07 5.27
CA ASP A 192 -6.28 14.17 6.73
C ASP A 192 -7.10 15.41 7.20
N THR A 193 -7.91 15.95 6.31
CA THR A 193 -8.76 17.09 6.57
C THR A 193 -9.96 16.65 7.40
N PHE A 194 -10.19 17.27 8.54
CA PHE A 194 -11.31 17.01 9.45
C PHE A 194 -12.68 16.93 8.71
N GLY A 195 -12.83 17.71 7.63
CA GLY A 195 -14.02 17.68 6.78
C GLY A 195 -14.20 16.35 6.01
N ALA A 196 -13.13 15.74 5.52
CA ALA A 196 -13.19 14.44 4.83
C ALA A 196 -13.58 13.33 5.82
N LYS A 197 -12.97 13.31 7.01
CA LYS A 197 -13.32 12.37 8.09
C LYS A 197 -14.77 12.52 8.57
N LEU A 198 -15.28 13.75 8.60
CA LEU A 198 -16.68 14.02 8.95
C LEU A 198 -17.65 13.55 7.88
N GLN A 199 -17.31 13.76 6.60
CA GLN A 199 -18.11 13.29 5.47
C GLN A 199 -18.15 11.77 5.41
N GLU A 200 -17.03 11.09 5.62
CA GLU A 200 -16.94 9.64 5.70
C GLU A 200 -17.73 9.07 6.87
N ALA A 201 -17.66 9.69 8.06
CA ALA A 201 -18.44 9.32 9.21
C ALA A 201 -19.96 9.51 8.97
N MET A 202 -20.37 10.56 8.25
CA MET A 202 -21.77 10.78 7.88
C MET A 202 -22.27 9.74 6.87
N THR A 203 -21.50 9.42 5.84
CA THR A 203 -21.89 8.42 4.83
C THR A 203 -21.94 7.02 5.42
N SER A 204 -20.99 6.65 6.27
CA SER A 204 -20.99 5.37 7.00
C SER A 204 -22.17 5.26 7.97
N SER A 205 -22.51 6.37 8.65
CA SER A 205 -23.68 6.43 9.55
C SER A 205 -25.01 6.26 8.81
N LEU A 206 -25.15 6.86 7.62
CA LEU A 206 -26.33 6.69 6.76
C LEU A 206 -26.45 5.26 6.22
N HIS A 207 -25.34 4.63 5.89
CA HIS A 207 -25.34 3.23 5.41
C HIS A 207 -25.74 2.27 6.53
N PHE A 208 -25.17 2.45 7.72
CA PHE A 208 -25.54 1.68 8.91
C PHE A 208 -27.03 1.86 9.26
N PHE A 209 -27.55 3.09 9.15
CA PHE A 209 -28.96 3.38 9.39
C PHE A 209 -29.88 2.65 8.37
N TRP A 210 -29.48 2.59 7.12
CA TRP A 210 -30.23 1.87 6.08
C TRP A 210 -30.23 0.36 6.30
N GLU A 211 -29.08 -0.22 6.66
CA GLU A 211 -28.99 -1.65 7.04
C GLU A 211 -29.83 -1.95 8.28
N ALA A 212 -29.80 -1.10 9.30
CA ALA A 212 -30.61 -1.26 10.48
C ALA A 212 -32.13 -1.26 10.17
N ILE A 213 -32.59 -0.37 9.30
CA ILE A 213 -33.98 -0.35 8.83
C ILE A 213 -34.31 -1.66 8.09
N GLN A 214 -33.43 -2.15 7.24
CA GLN A 214 -33.66 -3.39 6.51
C GLN A 214 -33.79 -4.59 7.44
N VAL A 215 -32.93 -4.69 8.45
CA VAL A 215 -33.02 -5.74 9.49
C VAL A 215 -34.30 -5.63 10.27
N ILE A 216 -34.71 -4.42 10.68
CA ILE A 216 -36.00 -4.19 11.39
C ILE A 216 -37.18 -4.63 10.52
N CYS A 217 -37.19 -4.31 9.23
CA CYS A 217 -38.24 -4.74 8.32
C CYS A 217 -38.31 -6.27 8.18
N ILE A 218 -37.16 -6.93 8.09
CA ILE A 218 -37.12 -8.41 8.03
C ILE A 218 -37.68 -9.03 9.32
N VAL A 219 -37.27 -8.52 10.48
CA VAL A 219 -37.78 -8.98 11.79
C VAL A 219 -39.27 -8.75 11.89
N PHE A 220 -39.77 -7.63 11.41
CA PHE A 220 -41.18 -7.31 11.42
C PHE A 220 -42.01 -8.27 10.55
N VAL A 221 -41.53 -8.57 9.36
CA VAL A 221 -42.14 -9.56 8.46
C VAL A 221 -42.14 -10.96 9.08
N TRP A 222 -41.10 -11.34 9.79
CA TRP A 222 -40.96 -12.63 10.45
C TRP A 222 -41.93 -12.73 11.68
N LEU A 223 -42.14 -11.60 12.35
CA LEU A 223 -43.04 -11.50 13.51
C LEU A 223 -44.54 -11.47 13.10
N LEU A 224 -44.85 -11.08 11.87
CA LEU A 224 -46.20 -10.89 11.34
C LEU A 224 -47.11 -12.13 11.53
N PRO A 225 -46.69 -13.38 11.20
CA PRO A 225 -47.53 -14.56 11.40
C PRO A 225 -47.84 -14.79 12.88
N ILE A 226 -46.88 -14.50 13.78
CA ILE A 226 -47.10 -14.64 15.24
C ILE A 226 -48.10 -13.62 15.74
N LEU A 227 -48.04 -12.39 15.26
CA LEU A 227 -49.00 -11.33 15.60
C LEU A 227 -50.40 -11.65 15.12
N VAL A 228 -50.57 -12.24 13.94
CA VAL A 228 -51.88 -12.68 13.41
C VAL A 228 -52.48 -13.77 14.31
N VAL A 229 -51.70 -14.77 14.70
CA VAL A 229 -52.15 -15.84 15.60
C VAL A 229 -52.57 -15.24 16.98
N ALA A 230 -51.75 -14.35 17.51
CA ALA A 230 -52.06 -13.68 18.79
C ALA A 230 -53.38 -12.86 18.70
N ALA A 231 -53.57 -12.13 17.61
CA ALA A 231 -54.79 -11.36 17.35
C ALA A 231 -56.01 -12.27 17.30
N VAL A 232 -55.97 -13.40 16.61
CA VAL A 232 -57.03 -14.39 16.54
C VAL A 232 -57.36 -14.93 17.94
N VAL A 233 -56.34 -15.29 18.72
CA VAL A 233 -56.54 -15.77 20.11
C VAL A 233 -57.21 -14.71 20.96
N VAL A 234 -56.79 -13.44 20.90
CA VAL A 234 -57.40 -12.35 21.63
C VAL A 234 -58.89 -12.16 21.24
N VAL A 235 -59.18 -12.21 19.92
CA VAL A 235 -60.57 -12.10 19.44
C VAL A 235 -61.43 -13.26 19.95
N VAL A 236 -60.93 -14.48 19.92
CA VAL A 236 -61.63 -15.67 20.45
C VAL A 236 -61.91 -15.51 21.94
N ILE A 237 -60.91 -15.06 22.74
CA ILE A 237 -61.08 -14.82 24.18
C ILE A 237 -62.16 -13.73 24.41
N LEU A 238 -62.15 -12.67 23.66
CA LEU A 238 -63.16 -11.58 23.77
C LEU A 238 -64.57 -12.07 23.41
N LEU A 239 -64.71 -12.90 22.39
CA LEU A 239 -65.98 -13.51 22.01
C LEU A 239 -66.49 -14.44 23.08
N ILE A 240 -65.66 -15.31 23.67
CA ILE A 240 -65.99 -16.19 24.78
C ILE A 240 -66.39 -15.36 26.00
N ARG A 241 -65.67 -14.32 26.34
CA ARG A 241 -66.03 -13.41 27.45
C ARG A 241 -67.36 -12.69 27.18
N ARG A 242 -67.64 -12.28 25.97
CA ARG A 242 -68.86 -11.62 25.55
C ARG A 242 -70.06 -12.61 25.60
N SER A 243 -69.91 -13.87 25.20
CA SER A 243 -70.88 -14.94 25.25
C SER A 243 -71.20 -15.28 26.70
N ARG A 244 -70.21 -15.44 27.58
CA ARG A 244 -70.42 -15.70 29.04
C ARG A 244 -71.12 -14.57 29.74
N ARG A 245 -70.92 -13.30 29.35
CA ARG A 245 -71.66 -12.16 29.89
C ARG A 245 -73.14 -12.19 29.48
N LYS A 246 -73.48 -12.62 28.27
CA LYS A 246 -74.89 -12.77 27.79
C LYS A 246 -75.61 -13.92 28.49
N GLN A 247 -74.94 -15.03 28.79
CA GLN A 247 -75.51 -16.13 29.56
C GLN A 247 -75.81 -15.76 31.02
N LYS A 248 -74.99 -14.96 31.67
CA LYS A 248 -75.18 -14.49 33.02
C LYS A 248 -76.37 -13.53 33.14
N ALA A 249 -76.67 -12.75 32.10
CA ALA A 249 -77.87 -11.87 32.05
C ALA A 249 -79.18 -12.64 31.78
N ARG A 250 -79.04 -13.83 31.13
CA ARG A 250 -80.26 -14.68 30.82
C ARG A 250 -80.69 -15.53 31.99
N ASN A 251 -79.80 -15.87 32.90
CA ASN A 251 -80.17 -16.65 34.14
C ASN A 251 -80.64 -15.82 35.31
N MET A 252 -80.82 -14.51 35.16
CA MET A 252 -81.40 -13.62 36.19
C MET A 252 -82.88 -13.27 35.95
N GLN A 253 -83.53 -13.92 34.95
CA GLN A 253 -84.98 -13.75 34.72
C GLN A 253 -85.66 -15.13 34.84
N VAL A 254 -85.78 -15.59 36.06
CA VAL A 254 -86.82 -16.59 36.43
C VAL A 254 -87.89 -15.82 37.19
N PRO A 255 -89.14 -15.78 36.73
CA PRO A 255 -90.21 -14.99 37.38
C PRO A 255 -90.73 -15.72 38.60
N LYS A 256 -91.00 -14.94 39.54
CA LYS A 256 -91.87 -15.21 40.70
C LYS A 256 -93.29 -15.13 40.21
N ASN A 257 -93.99 -16.22 40.21
CA ASN A 257 -95.48 -16.25 40.19
C ASN A 257 -95.87 -17.55 40.87
N ASP A 258 -96.84 -17.75 41.54
CA ASP A 258 -97.96 -17.07 42.17
C ASP A 258 -98.46 -18.03 43.20
N ALA A 259 -98.79 -17.56 44.26
CA ALA A 259 -99.61 -18.33 45.12
C ALA A 259 -100.91 -17.61 45.20
N GLY A 260 -101.92 -18.15 45.05
CA GLY A 260 -103.25 -17.64 45.35
C GLY A 260 -104.02 -18.75 45.98
N ALA A 261 -104.46 -18.41 47.05
CA ALA A 261 -105.83 -18.47 47.52
C ALA A 261 -106.55 -19.84 47.58
N ASP A 262 -107.13 -19.88 48.50
CA ASP A 262 -108.48 -20.43 48.83
C ASP A 262 -108.37 -21.63 49.77
N ASP A 263 -109.18 -21.79 50.65
CA ASP A 263 -110.44 -21.31 51.26
C ASP A 263 -110.64 -22.15 52.54
N ALA A 264 -111.01 -21.51 53.49
CA ALA A 264 -112.34 -21.49 54.06
C ALA A 264 -112.88 -22.86 54.57
N ASP A 265 -113.38 -22.69 55.71
CA ASP A 265 -114.50 -23.37 56.39
C ASP A 265 -114.26 -24.65 57.20
N VAL A 266 -114.64 -24.48 58.31
CA VAL A 266 -115.44 -24.99 59.43
C VAL A 266 -114.64 -25.16 60.68
#